data_154d455dea479ab5f44ee2d700f32ef3
#
_entry.id   154d455dea479ab5f44ee2d700f32ef3
#
_cell.length_a   1.000
_cell.length_b   1.000
_cell.length_c   1.000
_cell.angle_alpha   90.00
_cell.angle_beta   90.00
_cell.angle_gamma   90.00
#
_symmetry.space_group_name_H-M   'P 1'
#
loop_
_entity.id
_entity.type
_entity.pdbx_description
1 polymer ?
#
loop_
_entity_poly.entity_id
_entity_poly.type
_entity_poly.pdbx_seq_one_letter_code
_entity_poly.pdbx_strand_id
1 'polypeptide(L)'
;MQPALASFKDKIGQPIGTSPWFLIDQARIDLFAKATEDPDPMHVDPAWCAAKSPFKATIAFGFLTMSMLTHFSHQALGWLDNLGADEGGYGLNYGFDRLRLVEPVPVNGRIRAHFTLLEWTEVRPGEVRCKYGVSVEIEGKTRPALVAEWLGMWITGEGHRRIETKHGA
;
A
#
# COMPACT_ATOMS: atom_id res chain seq x y z
N MET A 1 18.76 -17.41 -2.97
CA MET A 1 17.39 -16.89 -2.66
C MET A 1 17.02 -17.34 -1.27
N GLN A 2 16.58 -16.41 -0.42
CA GLN A 2 16.18 -16.75 0.96
C GLN A 2 14.99 -17.74 0.97
N PRO A 3 14.99 -18.75 1.87
CA PRO A 3 13.92 -19.75 1.92
C PRO A 3 12.53 -19.15 2.08
N ALA A 4 12.38 -18.05 2.85
CA ALA A 4 11.11 -17.36 3.06
C ALA A 4 10.55 -16.73 1.78
N LEU A 5 11.38 -16.11 0.94
CA LEU A 5 10.95 -15.53 -0.33
C LEU A 5 10.64 -16.60 -1.37
N ALA A 6 11.38 -17.71 -1.37
CA ALA A 6 11.13 -18.84 -2.27
C ALA A 6 9.80 -19.54 -1.95
N SER A 7 9.50 -19.76 -0.66
CA SER A 7 8.25 -20.41 -0.23
C SER A 7 7.00 -19.51 -0.42
N PHE A 8 7.19 -18.20 -0.59
CA PHE A 8 6.10 -17.27 -0.85
C PHE A 8 5.44 -17.54 -2.21
N LYS A 9 6.21 -18.03 -3.18
CA LYS A 9 5.71 -18.47 -4.48
C LYS A 9 4.56 -19.48 -4.38
N ASP A 10 4.55 -20.34 -3.36
CA ASP A 10 3.53 -21.37 -3.17
C ASP A 10 2.18 -20.78 -2.74
N LYS A 11 2.14 -19.49 -2.42
CA LYS A 11 0.93 -18.75 -2.02
C LYS A 11 0.26 -18.00 -3.17
N ILE A 12 0.69 -18.18 -4.40
CA ILE A 12 0.03 -17.55 -5.57
C ILE A 12 -1.46 -17.92 -5.61
N GLY A 13 -2.31 -16.91 -5.77
CA GLY A 13 -3.78 -17.04 -5.77
C GLY A 13 -4.41 -17.10 -4.37
N GLN A 14 -3.62 -17.04 -3.29
CA GLN A 14 -4.12 -17.16 -1.92
C GLN A 14 -4.07 -15.82 -1.18
N PRO A 15 -5.01 -15.56 -0.24
CA PRO A 15 -4.88 -14.49 0.74
C PRO A 15 -3.59 -14.66 1.56
N ILE A 16 -2.83 -13.58 1.71
CA ILE A 16 -1.53 -13.58 2.39
C ILE A 16 -1.53 -12.77 3.67
N GLY A 17 -2.52 -11.90 3.87
CA GLY A 17 -2.66 -11.14 5.10
C GLY A 17 -3.75 -10.09 5.04
N THR A 18 -4.14 -9.63 6.23
CA THR A 18 -5.08 -8.52 6.43
C THR A 18 -4.52 -7.62 7.51
N SER A 19 -4.48 -6.32 7.27
CA SER A 19 -4.02 -5.36 8.28
C SER A 19 -5.05 -5.18 9.40
N PRO A 20 -4.63 -4.70 10.58
CA PRO A 20 -5.57 -4.16 11.57
C PRO A 20 -6.36 -2.97 11.00
N TRP A 21 -7.48 -2.65 11.67
CA TRP A 21 -8.22 -1.43 11.40
C TRP A 21 -7.40 -0.19 11.76
N PHE A 22 -7.46 0.81 10.87
CA PHE A 22 -6.74 2.05 11.01
C PHE A 22 -7.69 3.25 10.88
N LEU A 23 -7.64 4.19 11.82
CA LEU A 23 -8.46 5.40 11.83
C LEU A 23 -7.88 6.48 10.90
N ILE A 24 -8.71 7.04 10.05
CA ILE A 24 -8.39 8.20 9.21
C ILE A 24 -9.05 9.43 9.83
N ASP A 25 -8.35 10.12 10.71
CA ASP A 25 -8.81 11.34 11.36
C ASP A 25 -8.52 12.62 10.53
N GLN A 26 -9.10 13.74 10.92
CA GLN A 26 -8.91 15.02 10.23
C GLN A 26 -7.45 15.48 10.29
N ALA A 27 -6.76 15.25 11.40
CA ALA A 27 -5.36 15.66 11.54
C ALA A 27 -4.45 15.01 10.50
N ARG A 28 -4.70 13.73 10.18
CA ARG A 28 -3.96 13.00 9.12
C ARG A 28 -4.28 13.54 7.72
N ILE A 29 -5.56 13.86 7.47
CA ILE A 29 -6.00 14.46 6.21
C ILE A 29 -5.31 15.82 6.02
N ASP A 30 -5.29 16.67 7.06
CA ASP A 30 -4.67 17.99 7.02
C ASP A 30 -3.14 17.91 6.82
N LEU A 31 -2.47 16.93 7.45
CA LEU A 31 -1.05 16.69 7.23
C LEU A 31 -0.75 16.29 5.78
N PHE A 32 -1.60 15.45 5.18
CA PHE A 32 -1.45 15.06 3.79
C PHE A 32 -1.67 16.24 2.85
N ALA A 33 -2.72 17.04 3.09
CA ALA A 33 -2.98 18.28 2.35
C ALA A 33 -1.77 19.22 2.37
N LYS A 34 -1.18 19.42 3.56
CA LYS A 34 0.02 20.26 3.73
C LYS A 34 1.23 19.69 3.00
N ALA A 35 1.42 18.36 3.03
CA ALA A 35 2.56 17.71 2.38
C ALA A 35 2.47 17.74 0.85
N THR A 36 1.26 17.76 0.30
CA THR A 36 1.01 17.75 -1.14
C THR A 36 0.62 19.13 -1.71
N GLU A 37 0.50 20.14 -0.83
CA GLU A 37 0.04 21.50 -1.20
C GLU A 37 -1.34 21.49 -1.87
N ASP A 38 -2.20 20.56 -1.48
CA ASP A 38 -3.58 20.43 -1.97
C ASP A 38 -4.58 20.90 -0.90
N PRO A 39 -5.06 22.16 -0.98
CA PRO A 39 -5.97 22.76 -0.01
C PRO A 39 -7.45 22.57 -0.37
N ASP A 40 -7.83 21.55 -1.14
CA ASP A 40 -9.22 21.35 -1.55
C ASP A 40 -10.16 21.30 -0.33
N PRO A 41 -11.16 22.18 -0.24
CA PRO A 41 -12.07 22.28 0.91
C PRO A 41 -12.84 20.99 1.19
N MET A 42 -13.00 20.11 0.20
CA MET A 42 -13.63 18.79 0.40
C MET A 42 -12.88 17.93 1.41
N HIS A 43 -11.59 18.19 1.59
CA HIS A 43 -10.72 17.45 2.51
C HIS A 43 -10.42 18.23 3.80
N VAL A 44 -10.26 19.57 3.71
CA VAL A 44 -9.69 20.35 4.82
C VAL A 44 -10.65 21.35 5.47
N ASP A 45 -11.87 21.52 4.95
CA ASP A 45 -12.84 22.47 5.48
C ASP A 45 -14.15 21.78 5.90
N PRO A 46 -14.28 21.36 7.19
CA PRO A 46 -15.51 20.76 7.69
C PRO A 46 -16.76 21.64 7.56
N ALA A 47 -16.63 22.98 7.70
CA ALA A 47 -17.76 23.90 7.61
C ALA A 47 -18.26 24.00 6.17
N TRP A 48 -17.34 24.11 5.22
CA TRP A 48 -17.68 24.07 3.80
C TRP A 48 -18.33 22.73 3.44
N CYS A 49 -17.78 21.61 3.92
CA CYS A 49 -18.35 20.29 3.65
C CYS A 49 -19.77 20.14 4.20
N ALA A 50 -20.02 20.57 5.41
CA ALA A 50 -21.38 20.53 6.01
C ALA A 50 -22.39 21.31 5.17
N ALA A 51 -21.99 22.47 4.65
CA ALA A 51 -22.86 23.34 3.86
C ALA A 51 -23.05 22.86 2.41
N LYS A 52 -21.96 22.50 1.72
CA LYS A 52 -21.91 22.39 0.25
C LYS A 52 -21.56 21.00 -0.27
N SER A 53 -20.78 20.18 0.47
CA SER A 53 -20.36 18.86 0.00
C SER A 53 -21.54 17.87 -0.02
N PRO A 54 -21.64 16.98 -1.02
CA PRO A 54 -22.60 15.88 -1.02
C PRO A 54 -22.37 14.90 0.13
N PHE A 55 -21.15 14.84 0.67
CA PHE A 55 -20.78 13.94 1.77
C PHE A 55 -21.14 14.49 3.16
N LYS A 56 -21.44 15.81 3.28
CA LYS A 56 -21.77 16.52 4.52
C LYS A 56 -20.68 16.49 5.61
N ALA A 57 -19.55 15.90 5.32
CA ALA A 57 -18.34 15.84 6.13
C ALA A 57 -17.12 15.82 5.19
N THR A 58 -15.94 16.05 5.74
CA THR A 58 -14.72 15.89 4.98
C THR A 58 -14.47 14.41 4.66
N ILE A 59 -13.74 14.18 3.57
CA ILE A 59 -13.33 12.84 3.14
C ILE A 59 -11.79 12.82 3.00
N ALA A 60 -11.20 11.65 3.16
CA ALA A 60 -9.78 11.45 2.91
C ALA A 60 -9.45 11.66 1.42
N PHE A 61 -8.25 12.15 1.14
CA PHE A 61 -7.71 12.10 -0.23
C PHE A 61 -7.63 10.66 -0.71
N GLY A 62 -8.01 10.42 -1.95
CA GLY A 62 -7.81 9.11 -2.56
C GLY A 62 -6.34 8.70 -2.60
N PHE A 63 -5.44 9.67 -2.86
CA PHE A 63 -3.99 9.46 -2.83
C PHE A 63 -3.45 9.18 -1.41
N LEU A 64 -4.05 9.74 -0.35
CA LEU A 64 -3.74 9.34 1.03
C LEU A 64 -4.07 7.86 1.23
N THR A 65 -5.27 7.42 0.84
CA THR A 65 -5.69 6.02 0.93
C THR A 65 -4.73 5.09 0.18
N MET A 66 -4.29 5.48 -1.01
CA MET A 66 -3.28 4.75 -1.79
C MET A 66 -1.92 4.72 -1.07
N SER A 67 -1.47 5.85 -0.54
CA SER A 67 -0.18 5.94 0.17
C SER A 67 -0.12 5.07 1.43
N MET A 68 -1.28 4.79 2.05
CA MET A 68 -1.38 3.91 3.21
C MET A 68 -1.13 2.43 2.89
N LEU A 69 -1.06 2.01 1.62
CA LEU A 69 -0.86 0.61 1.24
C LEU A 69 0.45 0.04 1.80
N THR A 70 1.52 0.82 1.81
CA THR A 70 2.79 0.40 2.41
C THR A 70 2.63 0.15 3.92
N HIS A 71 2.00 1.09 4.65
CA HIS A 71 1.71 0.90 6.07
C HIS A 71 0.89 -0.37 6.31
N PHE A 72 -0.17 -0.60 5.54
CA PHE A 72 -1.01 -1.78 5.69
C PHE A 72 -0.27 -3.08 5.35
N SER A 73 0.63 -3.07 4.36
CA SER A 73 1.43 -4.24 4.03
C SER A 73 2.39 -4.62 5.17
N HIS A 74 3.05 -3.65 5.80
CA HIS A 74 3.88 -3.89 6.98
C HIS A 74 3.06 -4.50 8.13
N GLN A 75 1.86 -3.99 8.37
CA GLN A 75 0.98 -4.51 9.43
C GLN A 75 0.40 -5.91 9.12
N ALA A 76 0.12 -6.18 7.86
CA ALA A 76 -0.47 -7.45 7.42
C ALA A 76 0.55 -8.56 7.22
N LEU A 77 1.76 -8.19 6.78
CA LEU A 77 2.77 -9.08 6.25
C LEU A 77 4.11 -8.97 6.98
N GLY A 78 4.17 -8.42 8.16
CA GLY A 78 5.33 -7.99 8.96
C GLY A 78 6.63 -8.81 8.81
N TRP A 79 6.53 -10.06 8.33
CA TRP A 79 7.66 -10.90 7.97
C TRP A 79 8.39 -10.44 6.69
N LEU A 80 7.73 -9.65 5.81
CA LEU A 80 8.37 -9.06 4.63
C LEU A 80 9.40 -8.00 5.00
N ASP A 81 9.23 -7.35 6.15
CA ASP A 81 10.16 -6.33 6.65
C ASP A 81 11.53 -6.91 6.97
N ASN A 82 11.59 -8.23 7.21
CA ASN A 82 12.81 -8.97 7.51
C ASN A 82 13.39 -9.71 6.29
N LEU A 83 12.74 -9.62 5.10
CA LEU A 83 13.26 -10.25 3.90
C LEU A 83 14.53 -9.53 3.42
N GLY A 84 15.65 -10.09 3.77
CA GLY A 84 16.95 -9.62 3.32
C GLY A 84 17.60 -8.54 4.19
N ALA A 85 17.00 -8.14 5.31
CA ALA A 85 17.60 -7.16 6.21
C ALA A 85 19.02 -7.59 6.67
N ASP A 86 19.21 -8.87 6.98
CA ASP A 86 20.49 -9.42 7.43
C ASP A 86 21.55 -9.51 6.30
N GLU A 87 21.14 -9.43 5.03
CA GLU A 87 21.99 -9.54 3.84
C GLU A 87 22.00 -8.27 2.98
N GLY A 88 21.42 -7.17 3.46
CA GLY A 88 21.33 -5.91 2.72
C GLY A 88 20.25 -5.90 1.63
N GLY A 89 19.26 -6.80 1.69
CA GLY A 89 18.10 -6.79 0.80
C GLY A 89 17.08 -5.72 1.17
N TYR A 90 16.22 -5.34 0.20
CA TYR A 90 15.18 -4.32 0.41
C TYR A 90 14.00 -4.50 -0.56
N GLY A 91 12.86 -3.91 -0.18
CA GLY A 91 11.67 -3.80 -1.02
C GLY A 91 11.52 -2.42 -1.64
N LEU A 92 11.01 -2.37 -2.86
CA LEU A 92 10.66 -1.13 -3.55
C LEU A 92 9.22 -1.16 -4.02
N ASN A 93 8.51 -0.05 -3.87
CA ASN A 93 7.26 0.18 -4.59
C ASN A 93 7.58 0.31 -6.08
N TYR A 94 7.03 -0.57 -6.91
CA TYR A 94 7.32 -0.57 -8.35
C TYR A 94 6.23 0.12 -9.16
N GLY A 95 4.97 0.01 -8.73
CA GLY A 95 3.84 0.66 -9.38
C GLY A 95 2.54 -0.12 -9.24
N PHE A 96 1.63 0.12 -10.17
CA PHE A 96 0.33 -0.53 -10.23
C PHE A 96 0.01 -0.89 -11.70
N ASP A 97 -0.47 -2.10 -11.94
CA ASP A 97 -1.05 -2.45 -13.23
C ASP A 97 -2.48 -1.90 -13.33
N ARG A 98 -3.21 -1.93 -12.20
CA ARG A 98 -4.56 -1.39 -12.07
C ARG A 98 -4.75 -0.76 -10.70
N LEU A 99 -5.47 0.37 -10.66
CA LEU A 99 -5.91 1.00 -9.42
C LEU A 99 -7.24 1.70 -9.66
N ARG A 100 -8.17 1.55 -8.72
CA ARG A 100 -9.43 2.30 -8.68
C ARG A 100 -9.71 2.77 -7.26
N LEU A 101 -10.00 4.05 -7.13
CA LEU A 101 -10.63 4.64 -5.96
C LEU A 101 -12.13 4.44 -6.14
N VAL A 102 -12.74 3.65 -5.29
CA VAL A 102 -14.11 3.15 -5.48
C VAL A 102 -15.11 3.90 -4.60
N GLU A 103 -14.82 4.00 -3.31
CA GLU A 103 -15.67 4.68 -2.32
C GLU A 103 -14.82 5.68 -1.51
N PRO A 104 -15.26 6.95 -1.35
CA PRO A 104 -14.54 7.89 -0.51
C PRO A 104 -14.56 7.46 0.96
N VAL A 105 -13.41 7.57 1.62
CA VAL A 105 -13.25 7.31 3.05
C VAL A 105 -13.70 8.56 3.81
N PRO A 106 -14.77 8.51 4.64
CA PRO A 106 -15.16 9.68 5.43
C PRO A 106 -14.12 9.96 6.52
N VAL A 107 -14.03 11.22 6.96
CA VAL A 107 -13.28 11.58 8.16
C VAL A 107 -13.75 10.72 9.34
N ASN A 108 -12.81 10.30 10.19
CA ASN A 108 -13.01 9.35 11.28
C ASN A 108 -13.47 7.94 10.83
N GLY A 109 -13.44 7.66 9.53
CA GLY A 109 -13.63 6.30 9.02
C GLY A 109 -12.44 5.40 9.37
N ARG A 110 -12.73 4.13 9.67
CA ARG A 110 -11.67 3.10 9.86
C ARG A 110 -11.56 2.28 8.59
N ILE A 111 -10.33 2.05 8.17
CA ILE A 111 -10.01 1.25 6.98
C ILE A 111 -9.00 0.16 7.30
N ARG A 112 -9.00 -0.92 6.53
CA ARG A 112 -7.99 -1.98 6.56
C ARG A 112 -7.77 -2.54 5.17
N ALA A 113 -6.61 -3.12 4.92
CA ALA A 113 -6.29 -3.72 3.63
C ALA A 113 -6.19 -5.24 3.72
N HIS A 114 -6.70 -5.90 2.67
CA HIS A 114 -6.57 -7.33 2.40
C HIS A 114 -5.61 -7.52 1.24
N PHE A 115 -4.69 -8.49 1.37
CA PHE A 115 -3.68 -8.78 0.38
C PHE A 115 -3.81 -10.23 -0.11
N THR A 116 -3.73 -10.39 -1.43
CA THR A 116 -3.64 -11.67 -2.13
C THR A 116 -2.40 -11.66 -3.01
N LEU A 117 -1.57 -12.70 -2.99
CA LEU A 117 -0.47 -12.81 -3.93
C LEU A 117 -1.02 -13.26 -5.29
N LEU A 118 -0.90 -12.43 -6.32
CA LEU A 118 -1.34 -12.75 -7.68
C LEU A 118 -0.23 -13.33 -8.54
N GLU A 119 0.98 -12.75 -8.46
CA GLU A 119 2.13 -13.17 -9.25
C GLU A 119 3.41 -13.08 -8.43
N TRP A 120 4.33 -13.98 -8.74
CA TRP A 120 5.69 -13.98 -8.23
C TRP A 120 6.64 -14.33 -9.40
N THR A 121 7.56 -13.45 -9.74
CA THR A 121 8.46 -13.63 -10.87
C THR A 121 9.87 -13.19 -10.51
N GLU A 122 10.81 -14.11 -10.58
CA GLU A 122 12.23 -13.75 -10.54
C GLU A 122 12.62 -13.14 -11.89
N VAL A 123 12.75 -11.82 -11.95
CA VAL A 123 13.08 -11.09 -13.18
C VAL A 123 14.56 -11.15 -13.52
N ARG A 124 15.40 -11.31 -12.47
CA ARG A 124 16.84 -11.57 -12.56
C ARG A 124 17.28 -12.27 -11.27
N PRO A 125 18.43 -12.95 -11.25
CA PRO A 125 18.94 -13.54 -10.02
C PRO A 125 18.98 -12.53 -8.86
N GLY A 126 18.26 -12.84 -7.78
CA GLY A 126 18.12 -11.97 -6.62
C GLY A 126 17.18 -10.75 -6.78
N GLU A 127 16.43 -10.64 -7.87
CA GLU A 127 15.42 -9.60 -8.09
C GLU A 127 14.06 -10.23 -8.37
N VAL A 128 13.13 -10.08 -7.46
CA VAL A 128 11.78 -10.69 -7.53
C VAL A 128 10.72 -9.61 -7.64
N ARG A 129 9.88 -9.70 -8.66
CA ARG A 129 8.67 -8.90 -8.79
C ARG A 129 7.47 -9.67 -8.27
N CYS A 130 6.75 -9.10 -7.32
CA CYS A 130 5.48 -9.61 -6.84
C CYS A 130 4.34 -8.69 -7.30
N LYS A 131 3.21 -9.30 -7.66
CA LYS A 131 1.94 -8.60 -7.87
C LYS A 131 0.99 -8.99 -6.76
N TYR A 132 0.44 -7.98 -6.11
CA TYR A 132 -0.55 -8.15 -5.04
C TYR A 132 -1.91 -7.65 -5.49
N GLY A 133 -2.93 -8.49 -5.34
CA GLY A 133 -4.32 -8.03 -5.33
C GLY A 133 -4.60 -7.38 -3.99
N VAL A 134 -5.02 -6.12 -4.00
CA VAL A 134 -5.28 -5.34 -2.79
C VAL A 134 -6.70 -4.84 -2.80
N SER A 135 -7.40 -4.97 -1.66
CA SER A 135 -8.70 -4.35 -1.42
C SER A 135 -8.65 -3.62 -0.07
N VAL A 136 -8.95 -2.32 -0.06
CA VAL A 136 -9.03 -1.52 1.15
C VAL A 136 -10.49 -1.40 1.57
N GLU A 137 -10.85 -2.07 2.66
CA GLU A 137 -12.19 -2.07 3.25
C GLU A 137 -12.42 -0.82 4.09
N ILE A 138 -13.66 -0.29 4.07
CA ILE A 138 -14.13 0.76 4.98
C ILE A 138 -15.09 0.10 5.97
N GLU A 139 -14.88 0.32 7.28
CA GLU A 139 -15.74 -0.24 8.33
C GLU A 139 -17.22 0.17 8.13
N GLY A 140 -18.09 -0.84 8.14
CA GLY A 140 -19.52 -0.64 7.93
C GLY A 140 -19.99 -0.34 6.50
N LYS A 141 -19.07 -0.39 5.50
CA LYS A 141 -19.42 -0.24 4.08
C LYS A 141 -19.31 -1.57 3.35
N THR A 142 -20.14 -1.75 2.32
CA THR A 142 -20.09 -2.93 1.44
C THR A 142 -19.10 -2.77 0.28
N ARG A 143 -18.82 -1.52 -0.12
CA ARG A 143 -17.87 -1.23 -1.20
C ARG A 143 -16.51 -0.84 -0.61
N PRO A 144 -15.39 -1.30 -1.18
CA PRO A 144 -14.07 -0.93 -0.72
C PRO A 144 -13.75 0.53 -1.07
N ALA A 145 -12.83 1.15 -0.31
CA ALA A 145 -12.28 2.46 -0.65
C ALA A 145 -11.42 2.40 -1.92
N LEU A 146 -10.64 1.32 -2.05
CA LEU A 146 -9.67 1.15 -3.13
C LEU A 146 -9.55 -0.34 -3.47
N VAL A 147 -9.36 -0.62 -4.77
CA VAL A 147 -8.89 -1.92 -5.26
C VAL A 147 -7.70 -1.70 -6.19
N ALA A 148 -6.69 -2.58 -6.10
CA ALA A 148 -5.48 -2.45 -6.90
C ALA A 148 -4.82 -3.80 -7.23
N GLU A 149 -4.11 -3.82 -8.34
CA GLU A 149 -3.03 -4.77 -8.64
C GLU A 149 -1.71 -4.03 -8.42
N TRP A 150 -1.14 -4.20 -7.21
CA TRP A 150 0.04 -3.48 -6.76
C TRP A 150 1.31 -4.29 -7.01
N LEU A 151 2.32 -3.63 -7.56
CA LEU A 151 3.62 -4.23 -7.88
C LEU A 151 4.66 -3.85 -6.84
N GLY A 152 5.29 -4.86 -6.24
CA GLY A 152 6.47 -4.72 -5.40
C GLY A 152 7.68 -5.37 -6.07
N MET A 153 8.85 -4.77 -5.89
CA MET A 153 10.13 -5.35 -6.30
C MET A 153 10.95 -5.68 -5.06
N TRP A 154 11.37 -6.92 -4.93
CA TRP A 154 12.24 -7.39 -3.84
C TRP A 154 13.64 -7.62 -4.37
N ILE A 155 14.61 -6.93 -3.78
CA ILE A 155 16.03 -7.08 -4.07
C ILE A 155 16.65 -7.86 -2.91
N THR A 156 17.17 -9.05 -3.16
CA THR A 156 17.90 -9.82 -2.14
C THR A 156 19.33 -9.30 -1.99
N GLY A 157 20.05 -9.71 -0.95
CA GLY A 157 21.46 -9.36 -0.79
C GLY A 157 22.34 -9.74 -1.99
N GLU A 158 22.01 -10.83 -2.69
CA GLU A 158 22.66 -11.20 -3.97
C GLU A 158 22.38 -10.16 -5.06
N GLY A 159 21.10 -9.76 -5.21
CA GLY A 159 20.70 -8.73 -6.18
C GLY A 159 21.34 -7.38 -5.87
N HIS A 160 21.43 -7.01 -4.60
CA HIS A 160 22.06 -5.78 -4.15
C HIS A 160 23.55 -5.73 -4.54
N ARG A 161 24.33 -6.75 -4.20
CA ARG A 161 25.75 -6.84 -4.58
C ARG A 161 25.96 -6.74 -6.08
N ARG A 162 25.07 -7.30 -6.89
CA ARG A 162 25.13 -7.21 -8.35
C ARG A 162 24.85 -5.81 -8.89
N ILE A 163 23.95 -5.06 -8.25
CA ILE A 163 23.65 -3.67 -8.61
C ILE A 163 24.85 -2.78 -8.27
N GLU A 164 25.45 -2.93 -7.10
CA GLU A 164 26.65 -2.18 -6.69
C GLU A 164 27.82 -2.37 -7.67
N THR A 165 28.07 -3.62 -8.12
CA THR A 165 29.15 -3.91 -9.07
C THR A 165 28.95 -3.22 -10.43
N LYS A 166 27.70 -2.94 -10.83
CA LYS A 166 27.39 -2.23 -12.09
C LYS A 166 27.53 -0.72 -12.01
N HIS A 167 27.39 -0.13 -10.83
CA HIS A 167 27.41 1.32 -10.64
C HIS A 167 28.72 1.83 -10.01
N GLY A 168 29.58 0.91 -9.59
CA GLY A 168 30.90 1.19 -9.01
C GLY A 168 32.09 1.05 -9.96
N ALA A 169 31.82 0.91 -11.26
CA ALA A 169 32.88 0.81 -12.32
C ALA A 169 32.88 2.07 -13.18
#